data_4cb03f27667867547ca0ba8afe222312
#
_entry.id   4cb03f27667867547ca0ba8afe222312
#
_cell.length_a   1.000
_cell.length_b   1.000
_cell.length_c   1.000
_cell.angle_alpha   90.00
_cell.angle_beta   90.00
_cell.angle_gamma   90.00
#
_symmetry.space_group_name_H-M   'P 1'
#
loop_
_entity.id
_entity.type
_entity.pdbx_description
1 polymer ?
#
loop_
_entity_poly.entity_id
_entity_poly.type
_entity_poly.pdbx_seq_one_letter_code
_entity_poly.pdbx_strand_id
1 'polypeptide(L)'
;MLFYFLFTIKNNKKYQCYKITVYPLKSSSCFVQIYKVYQNSFHSVDVFSKLCYNPKYQRKIVGRYIVCTDRIQERKYFKMKAAKRIAGIALAMAMSCSTLTSLAASAADYSAANVEAYTASSDSASKGYLLQDIVESSGYKTNYTTRYAYKKLSTSEKKLYKLIVEAARNLNAAIEIPSGLTSDQVLKVYTLVFHEEPQLFWLGENCSTGSEYMFINYKTTDTDEIKQMQDKMNKNIKSLMTKAKKQSTTYGKLKVFYDWLILNNDFELSAEKYNATIYGGFVKGEKLQCAGYAKTMQYLCDLAGIKSMVVTGTNDEGSSHAWNIVYCGNGWYNLDATWGDPINDYDSSYLQYEFFLVPDKWIHDYTHFNINKITRSNGTVIKLFTPPTCTKTTYNYFIKNKMNYTSASSALNALKKQIKTAVKNGDTVVEIRVSSKAIYDKMTGSYATTLNKYAKSCSSKVKSVSKHTKYTQGSYVVHYDINYKK
;
A
#
# COMPACT_ATOMS: atom_id res chain seq x y z
N MET A 1 -10.00 -28.89 -8.82
CA MET A 1 -9.18 -28.12 -9.79
C MET A 1 -7.73 -28.26 -9.36
N LEU A 2 -6.85 -28.71 -10.25
CA LEU A 2 -5.43 -28.91 -9.91
C LEU A 2 -4.67 -27.64 -10.27
N PHE A 3 -3.94 -27.07 -9.32
CA PHE A 3 -3.13 -25.88 -9.58
C PHE A 3 -1.64 -26.29 -9.71
N TYR A 4 -1.00 -25.81 -10.76
CA TYR A 4 0.43 -26.02 -11.00
C TYR A 4 1.15 -24.68 -10.98
N PHE A 5 2.23 -24.59 -10.23
CA PHE A 5 3.12 -23.42 -10.23
C PHE A 5 4.54 -23.89 -10.58
N LEU A 6 5.17 -23.18 -11.50
CA LEU A 6 6.57 -23.37 -11.85
C LEU A 6 7.36 -22.14 -11.40
N PHE A 7 8.44 -22.35 -10.65
CA PHE A 7 9.31 -21.24 -10.30
C PHE A 7 10.78 -21.69 -10.32
N THR A 8 11.65 -20.71 -10.53
CA THR A 8 13.07 -20.95 -10.70
C THR A 8 13.85 -20.23 -9.60
N ILE A 9 14.68 -20.96 -8.87
CA ILE A 9 15.59 -20.41 -7.86
C ILE A 9 17.00 -20.41 -8.41
N LYS A 10 17.66 -19.24 -8.41
CA LYS A 10 19.08 -19.10 -8.74
C LYS A 10 19.93 -19.33 -7.50
N ASN A 11 20.80 -20.35 -7.54
CA ASN A 11 21.73 -20.61 -6.47
C ASN A 11 23.14 -20.83 -7.06
N ASN A 12 24.13 -20.02 -6.62
CA ASN A 12 25.53 -20.12 -7.05
C ASN A 12 25.76 -20.31 -8.57
N LYS A 13 25.21 -19.39 -9.39
CA LYS A 13 25.30 -19.39 -10.88
C LYS A 13 24.51 -20.50 -11.60
N LYS A 14 23.74 -21.34 -10.90
CA LYS A 14 22.83 -22.31 -11.52
C LYS A 14 21.38 -22.01 -11.18
N TYR A 15 20.51 -22.15 -12.17
CA TYR A 15 19.05 -22.05 -11.98
C TYR A 15 18.50 -23.44 -11.66
N GLN A 16 17.63 -23.53 -10.66
CA GLN A 16 16.91 -24.76 -10.33
C GLN A 16 15.41 -24.47 -10.44
N CYS A 17 14.71 -25.25 -11.26
CA CYS A 17 13.27 -25.17 -11.43
C CYS A 17 12.56 -26.10 -10.45
N TYR A 18 11.46 -25.61 -9.89
CA TYR A 18 10.60 -26.38 -8.98
C TYR A 18 9.15 -26.29 -9.48
N LYS A 19 8.43 -27.40 -9.37
CA LYS A 19 6.99 -27.47 -9.64
C LYS A 19 6.27 -27.68 -8.31
N ILE A 20 5.32 -26.81 -7.99
CA ILE A 20 4.41 -27.00 -6.86
C ILE A 20 3.06 -27.45 -7.41
N THR A 21 2.53 -28.53 -6.85
CA THR A 21 1.19 -29.03 -7.14
C THR A 21 0.37 -28.94 -5.86
N VAL A 22 -0.80 -28.27 -5.93
CA VAL A 22 -1.72 -28.14 -4.81
C VAL A 22 -2.97 -28.97 -5.10
N TYR A 23 -3.29 -29.89 -4.21
CA TYR A 23 -4.47 -30.73 -4.25
C TYR A 23 -5.49 -30.23 -3.23
N PRO A 24 -6.66 -29.70 -3.63
CA PRO A 24 -7.71 -29.37 -2.69
C PRO A 24 -8.35 -30.67 -2.16
N LEU A 25 -8.48 -30.79 -0.85
CA LEU A 25 -9.18 -31.86 -0.17
C LEU A 25 -10.59 -31.39 0.24
N LYS A 26 -11.55 -32.33 0.38
CA LYS A 26 -12.98 -32.03 0.67
C LYS A 26 -13.27 -31.38 2.03
N SER A 27 -12.26 -31.08 2.85
CA SER A 27 -12.40 -30.39 4.13
C SER A 27 -11.25 -29.42 4.30
N SER A 28 -11.49 -28.13 4.30
CA SER A 28 -10.61 -26.99 4.67
C SER A 28 -9.09 -27.21 4.73
N SER A 29 -8.55 -28.22 4.06
CA SER A 29 -7.17 -28.62 4.01
C SER A 29 -6.73 -28.83 2.55
N CYS A 30 -5.49 -28.52 2.25
CA CYS A 30 -4.90 -28.80 0.95
C CYS A 30 -3.62 -29.61 1.12
N PHE A 31 -3.34 -30.46 0.13
CA PHE A 31 -2.10 -31.21 0.03
C PHE A 31 -1.17 -30.49 -0.94
N VAL A 32 0.04 -30.20 -0.51
CA VAL A 32 1.04 -29.50 -1.32
C VAL A 32 2.20 -30.44 -1.59
N GLN A 33 2.49 -30.66 -2.86
CA GLN A 33 3.61 -31.50 -3.31
C GLN A 33 4.59 -30.65 -4.12
N ILE A 34 5.86 -30.63 -3.70
CA ILE A 34 6.91 -29.85 -4.34
C ILE A 34 7.84 -30.79 -5.09
N TYR A 35 8.00 -30.58 -6.37
CA TYR A 35 8.91 -31.34 -7.23
C TYR A 35 10.11 -30.49 -7.63
N LYS A 36 11.28 -31.04 -7.53
CA LYS A 36 12.49 -30.47 -8.14
C LYS A 36 12.57 -30.94 -9.59
N VAL A 37 12.63 -30.03 -10.53
CA VAL A 37 12.73 -30.35 -11.97
C VAL A 37 14.20 -30.27 -12.35
N TYR A 38 14.77 -31.44 -12.76
CA TYR A 38 16.07 -31.50 -13.40
C TYR A 38 15.87 -31.50 -14.92
N GLN A 39 16.77 -30.87 -15.69
CA GLN A 39 16.77 -31.03 -17.13
C GLN A 39 16.99 -32.53 -17.44
N ASN A 40 15.96 -33.17 -17.99
CA ASN A 40 15.90 -34.59 -18.45
C ASN A 40 15.54 -35.70 -17.44
N SER A 41 15.14 -35.40 -16.19
CA SER A 41 14.52 -36.44 -15.34
C SER A 41 13.72 -35.84 -14.19
N PHE A 42 12.52 -36.41 -13.92
CA PHE A 42 11.70 -36.05 -12.76
C PHE A 42 12.10 -36.92 -11.58
N HIS A 43 12.69 -36.35 -10.54
CA HIS A 43 12.84 -37.01 -9.25
C HIS A 43 11.92 -36.32 -8.25
N SER A 44 10.97 -37.05 -7.69
CA SER A 44 10.09 -36.57 -6.63
C SER A 44 10.82 -36.61 -5.28
N VAL A 45 10.84 -35.52 -4.58
CA VAL A 45 11.13 -35.49 -3.15
C VAL A 45 9.80 -35.22 -2.46
N ASP A 46 9.19 -36.27 -1.91
CA ASP A 46 7.94 -36.15 -1.16
C ASP A 46 8.22 -35.52 0.18
N VAL A 47 7.83 -34.24 0.29
CA VAL A 47 7.77 -33.55 1.58
C VAL A 47 6.32 -33.56 2.02
N PHE A 48 5.94 -34.52 2.85
CA PHE A 48 4.64 -34.56 3.49
C PHE A 48 4.49 -33.43 4.50
N SER A 49 3.77 -32.37 4.16
CA SER A 49 3.29 -31.40 5.14
C SER A 49 1.75 -31.38 5.11
N LYS A 50 1.12 -32.04 6.07
CA LYS A 50 -0.30 -31.84 6.39
C LYS A 50 -0.45 -30.48 7.07
N LEU A 51 -0.84 -29.45 6.35
CA LEU A 51 -1.28 -28.18 6.90
C LEU A 51 -2.75 -28.34 7.33
N CYS A 52 -2.97 -28.81 8.55
CA CYS A 52 -4.28 -28.72 9.19
C CYS A 52 -4.43 -27.37 9.85
N TYR A 53 -5.46 -26.60 9.50
CA TYR A 53 -5.83 -25.34 10.14
C TYR A 53 -6.48 -25.64 11.49
N ASN A 54 -5.64 -25.91 12.52
CA ASN A 54 -6.07 -26.03 13.91
C ASN A 54 -5.01 -25.37 14.80
N PRO A 55 -5.36 -24.31 15.56
CA PRO A 55 -4.42 -23.55 16.39
C PRO A 55 -3.64 -24.38 17.42
N LYS A 56 -4.15 -25.55 17.82
CA LYS A 56 -3.48 -26.47 18.75
C LYS A 56 -2.25 -27.18 18.16
N TYR A 57 -2.10 -27.25 16.82
CA TYR A 57 -1.01 -27.96 16.16
C TYR A 57 0.12 -27.04 15.69
N GLN A 58 -0.07 -25.74 15.60
CA GLN A 58 0.98 -24.80 15.19
C GLN A 58 2.18 -24.79 16.14
N ARG A 59 1.98 -24.96 17.46
CA ARG A 59 3.07 -25.00 18.44
C ARG A 59 3.98 -26.23 18.33
N LYS A 60 3.49 -27.36 17.82
CA LYS A 60 4.28 -28.61 17.67
C LYS A 60 5.13 -28.66 16.40
N ILE A 61 4.73 -27.95 15.34
CA ILE A 61 5.48 -27.93 14.07
C ILE A 61 6.68 -27.01 14.17
N VAL A 62 6.57 -25.86 14.83
CA VAL A 62 7.69 -24.93 15.05
C VAL A 62 8.77 -25.56 15.95
N GLY A 63 8.38 -26.39 16.93
CA GLY A 63 9.32 -27.03 17.85
C GLY A 63 10.19 -28.16 17.23
N ARG A 64 9.74 -28.84 16.17
CA ARG A 64 10.52 -29.93 15.56
C ARG A 64 11.55 -29.47 14.53
N TYR A 65 11.44 -28.28 13.99
CA TYR A 65 12.44 -27.71 13.06
C TYR A 65 13.64 -27.05 13.75
N ILE A 66 13.56 -26.81 15.04
CA ILE A 66 14.63 -26.15 15.82
C ILE A 66 15.71 -27.14 16.32
N VAL A 67 15.41 -28.44 16.40
CA VAL A 67 16.31 -29.43 17.03
C VAL A 67 17.37 -30.00 16.07
N CYS A 68 17.34 -29.74 14.77
CA CYS A 68 18.31 -30.29 13.81
C CYS A 68 19.41 -29.34 13.33
N THR A 69 19.66 -28.19 13.98
CA THR A 69 20.51 -27.13 13.41
C THR A 69 21.68 -26.65 14.26
N ASP A 70 22.16 -27.44 15.22
CA ASP A 70 23.21 -26.97 16.15
C ASP A 70 24.66 -27.27 15.72
N ARG A 71 24.99 -27.43 14.46
CA ARG A 71 26.40 -27.60 14.06
C ARG A 71 26.89 -26.99 12.75
N ILE A 72 26.22 -25.95 12.20
CA ILE A 72 26.81 -25.17 11.09
C ILE A 72 26.41 -23.69 11.24
N GLN A 73 27.08 -22.99 12.12
CA GLN A 73 26.99 -21.52 12.21
C GLN A 73 27.89 -20.89 11.16
N GLU A 74 27.35 -19.97 10.40
CA GLU A 74 27.88 -18.86 9.59
C GLU A 74 27.45 -18.79 8.12
N ARG A 75 26.96 -19.88 7.50
CA ARG A 75 26.41 -19.80 6.13
C ARG A 75 24.89 -19.82 6.06
N LYS A 76 24.18 -19.85 7.19
CA LYS A 76 22.73 -20.08 7.26
C LYS A 76 21.87 -18.80 7.31
N TYR A 77 22.43 -17.66 7.68
CA TYR A 77 21.63 -16.43 7.81
C TYR A 77 21.01 -15.95 6.49
N PHE A 78 21.72 -16.13 5.38
CA PHE A 78 21.22 -15.78 4.04
C PHE A 78 20.15 -16.75 3.51
N LYS A 79 20.24 -18.04 3.86
CA LYS A 79 19.27 -19.06 3.43
C LYS A 79 17.95 -18.99 4.20
N MET A 80 17.97 -18.57 5.47
CA MET A 80 16.74 -18.41 6.27
C MET A 80 15.91 -17.20 5.86
N LYS A 81 16.52 -16.09 5.42
CA LYS A 81 15.77 -14.94 4.87
C LYS A 81 15.03 -15.29 3.57
N ALA A 82 15.64 -16.11 2.71
CA ALA A 82 14.99 -16.56 1.48
C ALA A 82 13.84 -17.54 1.74
N ALA A 83 14.00 -18.49 2.66
CA ALA A 83 12.95 -19.44 3.02
C ALA A 83 11.75 -18.81 3.74
N LYS A 84 11.98 -17.79 4.60
CA LYS A 84 10.91 -17.02 5.24
C LYS A 84 10.16 -16.12 4.25
N ARG A 85 10.86 -15.59 3.23
CA ARG A 85 10.22 -14.83 2.13
C ARG A 85 9.37 -15.74 1.25
N ILE A 86 9.83 -16.94 0.93
CA ILE A 86 9.09 -17.94 0.13
C ILE A 86 7.84 -18.43 0.88
N ALA A 87 7.95 -18.68 2.20
CA ALA A 87 6.80 -19.05 3.03
C ALA A 87 5.78 -17.90 3.15
N GLY A 88 6.23 -16.65 3.23
CA GLY A 88 5.36 -15.47 3.24
C GLY A 88 4.61 -15.26 1.92
N ILE A 89 5.28 -15.48 0.78
CA ILE A 89 4.67 -15.38 -0.55
C ILE A 89 3.65 -16.51 -0.78
N ALA A 90 3.97 -17.73 -0.37
CA ALA A 90 3.03 -18.86 -0.47
C ALA A 90 1.81 -18.69 0.44
N LEU A 91 1.97 -18.08 1.62
CA LEU A 91 0.87 -17.78 2.54
C LEU A 91 0.01 -16.62 2.04
N ALA A 92 0.60 -15.58 1.43
CA ALA A 92 -0.13 -14.48 0.82
C ALA A 92 -0.93 -14.94 -0.42
N MET A 93 -0.39 -15.87 -1.23
CA MET A 93 -1.11 -16.47 -2.35
C MET A 93 -2.22 -17.44 -1.89
N ALA A 94 -2.05 -18.15 -0.77
CA ALA A 94 -3.10 -19.01 -0.22
C ALA A 94 -4.26 -18.21 0.39
N MET A 95 -3.98 -17.04 0.99
CA MET A 95 -5.03 -16.15 1.51
C MET A 95 -5.78 -15.41 0.39
N SER A 96 -5.13 -15.06 -0.72
CA SER A 96 -5.82 -14.53 -1.90
C SER A 96 -6.69 -15.57 -2.61
N CYS A 97 -6.36 -16.87 -2.52
CA CYS A 97 -7.17 -17.95 -3.06
C CYS A 97 -8.42 -18.28 -2.20
N SER A 98 -8.35 -18.10 -0.87
CA SER A 98 -9.50 -18.35 0.01
C SER A 98 -10.60 -17.30 -0.14
N THR A 99 -10.26 -16.08 -0.54
CA THR A 99 -11.25 -15.03 -0.86
C THR A 99 -11.89 -15.22 -2.24
N LEU A 100 -11.22 -15.93 -3.17
CA LEU A 100 -11.75 -16.22 -4.51
C LEU A 100 -12.75 -17.39 -4.55
N THR A 101 -12.68 -18.33 -3.61
CA THR A 101 -13.61 -19.47 -3.56
C THR A 101 -14.94 -19.15 -2.89
N SER A 102 -15.02 -18.13 -2.03
CA SER A 102 -16.27 -17.64 -1.46
C SER A 102 -17.12 -16.82 -2.44
N LEU A 103 -16.52 -16.26 -3.50
CA LEU A 103 -17.22 -15.48 -4.52
C LEU A 103 -17.99 -16.31 -5.56
N ALA A 104 -17.65 -17.60 -5.73
CA ALA A 104 -18.31 -18.45 -6.73
C ALA A 104 -19.54 -19.21 -6.19
N ALA A 105 -19.70 -19.31 -4.87
CA ALA A 105 -20.77 -20.11 -4.27
C ALA A 105 -22.03 -19.31 -3.89
N SER A 106 -22.01 -17.97 -3.90
CA SER A 106 -23.12 -17.15 -3.39
C SER A 106 -24.01 -16.49 -4.45
N ALA A 107 -23.72 -16.69 -5.74
CA ALA A 107 -24.50 -16.05 -6.80
C ALA A 107 -25.82 -16.75 -7.16
N ALA A 108 -26.09 -17.93 -6.60
CA ALA A 108 -27.18 -18.78 -7.06
C ALA A 108 -28.49 -18.72 -6.22
N ASP A 109 -28.50 -18.12 -5.02
CA ASP A 109 -29.65 -18.27 -4.07
C ASP A 109 -30.21 -16.96 -3.48
N TYR A 110 -30.04 -15.81 -4.09
CA TYR A 110 -30.73 -14.60 -3.64
C TYR A 110 -32.04 -14.42 -4.37
N SER A 111 -33.12 -14.99 -3.84
CA SER A 111 -34.49 -14.74 -4.29
C SER A 111 -34.99 -13.34 -3.84
N ALA A 112 -35.95 -12.77 -4.56
CA ALA A 112 -36.60 -11.49 -4.21
C ALA A 112 -37.10 -11.40 -2.75
N ALA A 113 -37.49 -12.55 -2.17
CA ALA A 113 -37.91 -12.63 -0.77
C ALA A 113 -36.80 -12.29 0.24
N ASN A 114 -35.52 -12.53 -0.10
CA ASN A 114 -34.41 -12.15 0.75
C ASN A 114 -34.10 -10.63 0.68
N VAL A 115 -34.47 -9.97 -0.43
CA VAL A 115 -34.34 -8.52 -0.60
C VAL A 115 -35.34 -7.78 0.31
N GLU A 116 -36.58 -8.26 0.41
CA GLU A 116 -37.60 -7.68 1.33
C GLU A 116 -37.22 -7.84 2.81
N ALA A 117 -36.62 -8.96 3.19
CA ALA A 117 -36.12 -9.16 4.56
C ALA A 117 -34.94 -8.22 4.90
N TYR A 118 -34.08 -7.93 3.93
CA TYR A 118 -32.96 -6.99 4.11
C TYR A 118 -33.39 -5.52 4.09
N THR A 119 -34.45 -5.17 3.35
CA THR A 119 -34.99 -3.82 3.33
C THR A 119 -35.94 -3.53 4.50
N ALA A 120 -36.58 -4.57 5.08
CA ALA A 120 -37.51 -4.47 6.18
C ALA A 120 -36.88 -4.27 7.57
N SER A 121 -35.57 -4.39 7.72
CA SER A 121 -34.87 -4.05 8.98
C SER A 121 -34.65 -2.53 9.10
N SER A 122 -35.61 -1.73 8.64
CA SER A 122 -35.49 -0.28 8.50
C SER A 122 -35.86 0.50 9.78
N ASP A 123 -35.10 0.28 10.83
CA ASP A 123 -34.84 1.34 11.83
C ASP A 123 -33.75 2.32 11.33
N SER A 124 -33.47 2.30 10.03
CA SER A 124 -32.27 2.92 9.45
C SER A 124 -32.39 4.43 9.21
N ALA A 125 -33.58 5.00 9.11
CA ALA A 125 -33.73 6.42 8.80
C ALA A 125 -33.21 7.36 9.92
N SER A 126 -33.33 6.95 11.19
CA SER A 126 -32.78 7.68 12.33
C SER A 126 -31.24 7.51 12.47
N LYS A 127 -30.72 6.35 12.04
CA LYS A 127 -29.30 6.03 12.11
C LYS A 127 -28.47 6.73 11.03
N GLY A 128 -29.05 7.00 9.84
CA GLY A 128 -28.35 7.65 8.74
C GLY A 128 -27.99 9.12 9.02
N TYR A 129 -28.86 9.85 9.71
CA TYR A 129 -28.56 11.21 10.15
C TYR A 129 -27.40 11.23 11.17
N LEU A 130 -27.39 10.28 12.09
CA LEU A 130 -26.34 10.12 13.09
C LEU A 130 -24.94 9.86 12.45
N LEU A 131 -24.85 9.06 11.40
CA LEU A 131 -23.57 8.80 10.72
C LEU A 131 -23.03 10.02 9.98
N GLN A 132 -23.91 10.84 9.39
CA GLN A 132 -23.52 12.11 8.80
C GLN A 132 -22.92 13.05 9.86
N ASP A 133 -23.57 13.18 11.02
CA ASP A 133 -23.10 14.02 12.13
C ASP A 133 -21.76 13.52 12.68
N ILE A 134 -21.59 12.18 12.79
CA ILE A 134 -20.34 11.56 13.23
C ILE A 134 -19.20 11.97 12.30
N VAL A 135 -19.38 11.86 10.98
CA VAL A 135 -18.37 12.25 10.00
C VAL A 135 -18.05 13.75 10.08
N GLU A 136 -19.09 14.57 10.16
CA GLU A 136 -18.95 16.04 10.21
C GLU A 136 -18.31 16.55 11.51
N SER A 137 -18.31 15.76 12.59
CA SER A 137 -17.68 16.09 13.86
C SER A 137 -16.18 16.37 13.75
N SER A 138 -15.51 15.82 12.71
CA SER A 138 -14.11 16.11 12.38
C SER A 138 -13.91 17.40 11.59
N GLY A 139 -14.99 18.07 11.19
CA GLY A 139 -14.99 19.18 10.22
C GLY A 139 -14.95 18.75 8.76
N TYR A 140 -15.08 17.43 8.50
CA TYR A 140 -15.11 16.89 7.14
C TYR A 140 -16.47 17.18 6.48
N LYS A 141 -16.42 17.87 5.35
CA LYS A 141 -17.62 18.12 4.52
C LYS A 141 -17.48 17.37 3.22
N THR A 142 -18.31 16.36 3.04
CA THR A 142 -18.30 15.56 1.82
C THR A 142 -18.85 16.37 0.65
N ASN A 143 -18.06 16.48 -0.40
CA ASN A 143 -18.53 16.96 -1.69
C ASN A 143 -17.95 16.11 -2.81
N TYR A 144 -18.46 14.89 -2.95
CA TYR A 144 -18.02 13.94 -3.97
C TYR A 144 -18.15 14.49 -5.40
N THR A 145 -19.04 15.45 -5.65
CA THR A 145 -19.22 16.06 -6.97
C THR A 145 -17.98 16.85 -7.42
N THR A 146 -17.10 17.21 -6.50
CA THR A 146 -15.82 17.89 -6.80
C THR A 146 -14.71 16.90 -7.16
N ARG A 147 -14.87 15.59 -6.85
CA ARG A 147 -13.89 14.55 -7.13
C ARG A 147 -13.53 14.49 -8.61
N TYR A 148 -12.24 14.33 -8.90
CA TYR A 148 -11.78 14.24 -10.28
C TYR A 148 -12.36 13.01 -11.00
N ALA A 149 -12.34 11.85 -10.34
CA ALA A 149 -12.89 10.61 -10.87
C ALA A 149 -14.41 10.71 -11.11
N TYR A 150 -15.17 11.26 -10.15
CA TYR A 150 -16.63 11.46 -10.29
C TYR A 150 -16.99 12.26 -11.55
N LYS A 151 -16.24 13.34 -11.83
CA LYS A 151 -16.48 14.18 -13.02
C LYS A 151 -16.31 13.44 -14.35
N LYS A 152 -15.58 12.32 -14.36
CA LYS A 152 -15.33 11.48 -15.53
C LYS A 152 -16.37 10.37 -15.73
N LEU A 153 -17.28 10.20 -14.78
CA LEU A 153 -18.36 9.21 -14.85
C LEU A 153 -19.48 9.65 -15.80
N SER A 154 -20.16 8.67 -16.40
CA SER A 154 -21.41 8.87 -17.15
C SER A 154 -22.56 9.24 -16.18
N THR A 155 -23.69 9.63 -16.73
CA THR A 155 -24.87 10.00 -15.91
C THR A 155 -25.36 8.84 -15.05
N SER A 156 -25.47 7.62 -15.61
CA SER A 156 -25.88 6.44 -14.85
C SER A 156 -24.85 6.03 -13.82
N GLU A 157 -23.55 6.11 -14.13
CA GLU A 157 -22.48 5.85 -13.16
C GLU A 157 -22.49 6.88 -12.02
N LYS A 158 -22.74 8.16 -12.29
CA LYS A 158 -22.90 9.20 -11.25
C LYS A 158 -24.12 8.95 -10.35
N LYS A 159 -25.23 8.46 -10.94
CA LYS A 159 -26.41 8.07 -10.16
C LYS A 159 -26.05 6.92 -9.21
N LEU A 160 -25.37 5.88 -9.70
CA LEU A 160 -24.93 4.76 -8.89
C LEU A 160 -23.94 5.20 -7.79
N TYR A 161 -22.97 6.07 -8.12
CA TYR A 161 -22.01 6.60 -7.13
C TYR A 161 -22.75 7.27 -5.96
N LYS A 162 -23.72 8.14 -6.27
CA LYS A 162 -24.56 8.79 -5.26
C LYS A 162 -25.30 7.78 -4.39
N LEU A 163 -25.95 6.79 -5.02
CA LEU A 163 -26.69 5.74 -4.31
C LEU A 163 -25.79 4.94 -3.35
N ILE A 164 -24.56 4.59 -3.76
CA ILE A 164 -23.61 3.89 -2.89
C ILE A 164 -23.21 4.76 -1.69
N VAL A 165 -22.90 6.05 -1.91
CA VAL A 165 -22.54 6.97 -0.82
C VAL A 165 -23.68 7.13 0.16
N GLU A 166 -24.93 7.31 -0.32
CA GLU A 166 -26.12 7.42 0.51
C GLU A 166 -26.40 6.14 1.28
N ALA A 167 -26.30 4.99 0.60
CA ALA A 167 -26.48 3.68 1.24
C ALA A 167 -25.42 3.44 2.34
N ALA A 168 -24.16 3.79 2.08
CA ALA A 168 -23.09 3.65 3.08
C ALA A 168 -23.33 4.54 4.31
N ARG A 169 -23.90 5.75 4.13
CA ARG A 169 -24.27 6.64 5.24
C ARG A 169 -25.45 6.14 6.03
N ASN A 170 -26.38 5.45 5.38
CA ASN A 170 -27.60 4.91 6.00
C ASN A 170 -27.47 3.44 6.43
N LEU A 171 -26.30 2.81 6.18
CA LEU A 171 -26.05 1.40 6.39
C LEU A 171 -27.04 0.48 5.65
N ASN A 172 -27.52 0.92 4.48
CA ASN A 172 -28.40 0.10 3.64
C ASN A 172 -27.60 -1.06 3.04
N ALA A 173 -28.10 -2.28 3.25
CA ALA A 173 -27.39 -3.47 2.78
C ALA A 173 -27.48 -3.69 1.26
N ALA A 174 -28.51 -3.13 0.61
CA ALA A 174 -28.76 -3.28 -0.81
C ALA A 174 -29.23 -1.98 -1.45
N ILE A 175 -28.90 -1.82 -2.73
CA ILE A 175 -29.39 -0.72 -3.59
C ILE A 175 -29.77 -1.26 -4.97
N GLU A 176 -30.74 -0.65 -5.61
CA GLU A 176 -31.09 -0.92 -6.99
C GLU A 176 -30.02 -0.37 -7.94
N ILE A 177 -29.58 -1.16 -8.91
CA ILE A 177 -28.61 -0.76 -9.92
C ILE A 177 -29.36 0.06 -10.99
N PRO A 178 -28.92 1.31 -11.28
CA PRO A 178 -29.49 2.08 -12.39
C PRO A 178 -29.44 1.31 -13.70
N SER A 179 -30.55 1.29 -14.43
CA SER A 179 -30.65 0.59 -15.72
C SER A 179 -29.55 0.96 -16.69
N GLY A 180 -29.12 -0.01 -17.51
CA GLY A 180 -28.12 0.18 -18.56
C GLY A 180 -26.66 0.16 -18.09
N LEU A 181 -26.39 -0.16 -16.82
CA LEU A 181 -25.04 -0.39 -16.32
C LEU A 181 -24.65 -1.87 -16.43
N THR A 182 -23.45 -2.12 -16.93
CA THR A 182 -22.82 -3.44 -16.93
C THR A 182 -22.21 -3.74 -15.55
N SER A 183 -21.99 -5.02 -15.24
CA SER A 183 -21.32 -5.42 -14.00
C SER A 183 -19.91 -4.84 -13.84
N ASP A 184 -19.22 -4.56 -14.97
CA ASP A 184 -17.92 -3.89 -14.96
C ASP A 184 -18.03 -2.41 -14.57
N GLN A 185 -19.07 -1.74 -15.01
CA GLN A 185 -19.35 -0.36 -14.61
C GLN A 185 -19.78 -0.26 -13.16
N VAL A 186 -20.56 -1.23 -12.66
CA VAL A 186 -20.92 -1.30 -11.25
C VAL A 186 -19.69 -1.49 -10.39
N LEU A 187 -18.82 -2.44 -10.71
CA LEU A 187 -17.57 -2.67 -10.01
C LEU A 187 -16.64 -1.44 -10.05
N LYS A 188 -16.53 -0.80 -11.22
CA LYS A 188 -15.77 0.45 -11.38
C LYS A 188 -16.26 1.52 -10.40
N VAL A 189 -17.57 1.76 -10.35
CA VAL A 189 -18.15 2.81 -9.51
C VAL A 189 -17.98 2.49 -8.02
N TYR A 190 -18.20 1.23 -7.62
CA TYR A 190 -17.98 0.80 -6.24
C TYR A 190 -16.53 1.01 -5.79
N THR A 191 -15.59 0.57 -6.62
CA THR A 191 -14.16 0.76 -6.36
C THR A 191 -13.80 2.23 -6.21
N LEU A 192 -14.38 3.09 -7.04
CA LEU A 192 -14.16 4.55 -6.93
C LEU A 192 -14.72 5.10 -5.62
N VAL A 193 -15.93 4.74 -5.20
CA VAL A 193 -16.48 5.16 -3.90
C VAL A 193 -15.59 4.66 -2.77
N PHE A 194 -15.20 3.39 -2.79
CA PHE A 194 -14.36 2.81 -1.75
C PHE A 194 -13.03 3.55 -1.58
N HIS A 195 -12.41 4.03 -2.66
CA HIS A 195 -11.13 4.74 -2.60
C HIS A 195 -11.27 6.25 -2.38
N GLU A 196 -12.26 6.87 -3.02
CA GLU A 196 -12.39 8.33 -3.08
C GLU A 196 -13.23 8.93 -1.91
N GLU A 197 -13.98 8.08 -1.17
CA GLU A 197 -14.77 8.52 -0.01
C GLU A 197 -14.19 7.95 1.30
N PRO A 198 -12.99 8.42 1.71
CA PRO A 198 -12.24 7.84 2.82
C PRO A 198 -12.95 7.96 4.17
N GLN A 199 -13.88 8.92 4.35
CA GLN A 199 -14.69 9.08 5.54
C GLN A 199 -15.65 7.90 5.78
N LEU A 200 -15.94 7.11 4.75
CA LEU A 200 -16.78 5.90 4.86
C LEU A 200 -15.92 4.68 5.29
N PHE A 201 -15.16 4.81 6.37
CA PHE A 201 -14.18 3.81 6.79
C PHE A 201 -14.80 2.48 7.25
N TRP A 202 -16.09 2.44 7.48
CA TRP A 202 -16.88 1.23 7.74
C TRP A 202 -17.32 0.50 6.46
N LEU A 203 -17.15 1.10 5.27
CA LEU A 203 -17.45 0.44 4.00
C LEU A 203 -16.48 -0.71 3.73
N GLY A 204 -17.00 -1.85 3.31
CA GLY A 204 -16.20 -3.02 2.92
C GLY A 204 -15.47 -2.82 1.58
N GLU A 205 -14.47 -3.64 1.32
CA GLU A 205 -13.67 -3.57 0.09
C GLU A 205 -14.40 -4.14 -1.13
N ASN A 206 -15.33 -5.05 -0.88
CA ASN A 206 -16.03 -5.80 -1.91
C ASN A 206 -17.55 -5.56 -1.83
N CYS A 207 -18.21 -5.72 -2.96
CA CYS A 207 -19.66 -5.78 -3.09
C CYS A 207 -20.05 -7.03 -3.87
N SER A 208 -21.31 -7.47 -3.73
CA SER A 208 -21.90 -8.50 -4.57
C SER A 208 -22.93 -7.85 -5.50
N THR A 209 -23.07 -8.35 -6.72
CA THR A 209 -24.00 -7.80 -7.71
C THR A 209 -24.89 -8.90 -8.27
N GLY A 210 -26.21 -8.68 -8.24
CA GLY A 210 -27.20 -9.42 -9.01
C GLY A 210 -27.52 -8.72 -10.34
N SER A 211 -28.64 -9.08 -10.97
CA SER A 211 -29.12 -8.44 -12.20
C SER A 211 -29.67 -7.03 -11.98
N GLU A 212 -30.34 -6.79 -10.85
CA GLU A 212 -31.07 -5.56 -10.55
C GLU A 212 -30.55 -4.88 -9.30
N TYR A 213 -29.96 -5.65 -8.38
CA TYR A 213 -29.50 -5.16 -7.09
C TYR A 213 -28.01 -5.36 -6.88
N MET A 214 -27.43 -4.44 -6.12
CA MET A 214 -26.09 -4.50 -5.59
C MET A 214 -26.18 -4.60 -4.07
N PHE A 215 -25.40 -5.50 -3.47
CA PHE A 215 -25.29 -5.69 -2.03
C PHE A 215 -23.97 -5.11 -1.54
N ILE A 216 -24.08 -4.27 -0.51
CA ILE A 216 -22.94 -3.53 0.08
C ILE A 216 -22.46 -4.28 1.31
N ASN A 217 -21.18 -4.62 1.33
CA ASN A 217 -20.55 -5.18 2.51
C ASN A 217 -20.00 -4.09 3.41
N TYR A 218 -20.20 -4.23 4.71
CA TYR A 218 -19.69 -3.30 5.71
C TYR A 218 -18.67 -3.99 6.62
N LYS A 219 -17.66 -3.25 7.05
CA LYS A 219 -16.71 -3.71 8.08
C LYS A 219 -17.40 -3.78 9.45
N THR A 220 -18.34 -2.85 9.69
CA THR A 220 -19.25 -2.85 10.83
C THR A 220 -20.51 -2.08 10.46
N THR A 221 -21.63 -2.44 11.08
CA THR A 221 -22.92 -1.72 11.04
C THR A 221 -23.31 -1.18 12.42
N ASP A 222 -22.44 -1.37 13.42
CA ASP A 222 -22.62 -0.83 14.76
C ASP A 222 -22.28 0.67 14.77
N THR A 223 -23.31 1.49 14.94
CA THR A 223 -23.20 2.95 14.94
C THR A 223 -22.40 3.48 16.14
N ASP A 224 -22.45 2.79 17.28
CA ASP A 224 -21.69 3.16 18.47
C ASP A 224 -20.19 2.84 18.28
N GLU A 225 -19.87 1.69 17.66
CA GLU A 225 -18.49 1.37 17.26
C GLU A 225 -17.98 2.43 16.30
N ILE A 226 -18.73 2.80 15.25
CA ILE A 226 -18.34 3.83 14.27
C ILE A 226 -18.09 5.16 14.97
N LYS A 227 -18.98 5.57 15.87
CA LYS A 227 -18.83 6.82 16.62
C LYS A 227 -17.58 6.82 17.49
N GLN A 228 -17.34 5.77 18.24
CA GLN A 228 -16.15 5.62 19.08
C GLN A 228 -14.85 5.66 18.24
N MET A 229 -14.86 5.02 17.07
CA MET A 229 -13.73 5.05 16.13
C MET A 229 -13.47 6.47 15.63
N GLN A 230 -14.54 7.21 15.23
CA GLN A 230 -14.41 8.58 14.78
C GLN A 230 -13.89 9.49 15.90
N ASP A 231 -14.36 9.33 17.13
CA ASP A 231 -13.90 10.13 18.27
C ASP A 231 -12.41 9.90 18.57
N LYS A 232 -11.93 8.64 18.44
CA LYS A 232 -10.49 8.33 18.55
C LYS A 232 -9.68 9.03 17.47
N MET A 233 -10.15 9.05 16.23
CA MET A 233 -9.47 9.71 15.11
C MET A 233 -9.46 11.23 15.28
N ASN A 234 -10.56 11.85 15.76
CA ASN A 234 -10.75 13.29 15.84
C ASN A 234 -9.64 14.01 16.62
N LYS A 235 -9.10 13.37 17.66
CA LYS A 235 -8.00 13.94 18.45
C LYS A 235 -6.75 14.18 17.59
N ASN A 236 -6.34 13.17 16.81
CA ASN A 236 -5.17 13.25 15.93
C ASN A 236 -5.43 14.14 14.72
N ILE A 237 -6.62 14.06 14.11
CA ILE A 237 -7.06 14.94 13.03
C ILE A 237 -6.95 16.41 13.46
N LYS A 238 -7.53 16.79 14.60
CA LYS A 238 -7.50 18.16 15.11
C LYS A 238 -6.08 18.67 15.35
N SER A 239 -5.23 17.86 15.96
CA SER A 239 -3.82 18.19 16.21
C SER A 239 -3.06 18.41 14.90
N LEU A 240 -3.21 17.49 13.94
CA LEU A 240 -2.52 17.55 12.65
C LEU A 240 -3.00 18.74 11.81
N MET A 241 -4.30 18.99 11.75
CA MET A 241 -4.87 20.15 11.04
C MET A 241 -4.42 21.46 11.66
N THR A 242 -4.23 21.53 12.98
CA THR A 242 -3.65 22.70 13.65
C THR A 242 -2.21 22.96 13.21
N LYS A 243 -1.40 21.90 13.06
CA LYS A 243 -0.02 22.00 12.50
C LYS A 243 -0.04 22.44 11.04
N ALA A 244 -0.94 21.87 10.22
CA ALA A 244 -1.08 22.19 8.81
C ALA A 244 -1.54 23.64 8.56
N LYS A 245 -2.44 24.18 9.40
CA LYS A 245 -2.90 25.58 9.32
C LYS A 245 -1.78 26.61 9.53
N LYS A 246 -0.69 26.24 10.23
CA LYS A 246 0.49 27.10 10.38
C LYS A 246 1.34 27.18 9.11
N GLN A 247 1.08 26.32 8.13
CA GLN A 247 1.77 26.33 6.86
C GLN A 247 1.06 27.25 5.87
N SER A 248 1.80 28.24 5.33
CA SER A 248 1.27 29.22 4.37
C SER A 248 1.09 28.64 2.94
N THR A 249 1.71 27.49 2.64
CA THR A 249 1.71 26.91 1.29
C THR A 249 1.12 25.52 1.26
N THR A 250 0.55 25.12 0.10
CA THR A 250 0.11 23.74 -0.14
C THR A 250 1.26 22.74 0.04
N TYR A 251 2.46 23.07 -0.42
CA TYR A 251 3.67 22.25 -0.21
C TYR A 251 3.92 21.98 1.28
N GLY A 252 3.90 23.02 2.10
CA GLY A 252 4.13 22.87 3.54
C GLY A 252 3.07 22.02 4.21
N LYS A 253 1.79 22.18 3.84
CA LYS A 253 0.69 21.35 4.36
C LYS A 253 0.86 19.89 3.96
N LEU A 254 1.12 19.60 2.68
CA LEU A 254 1.37 18.24 2.18
C LEU A 254 2.56 17.60 2.89
N LYS A 255 3.64 18.36 3.11
CA LYS A 255 4.80 17.85 3.85
C LYS A 255 4.45 17.50 5.30
N VAL A 256 3.68 18.32 6.00
CA VAL A 256 3.19 18.03 7.36
C VAL A 256 2.37 16.73 7.39
N PHE A 257 1.52 16.50 6.40
CA PHE A 257 0.71 15.28 6.31
C PHE A 257 1.56 14.05 6.01
N TYR A 258 2.49 14.16 5.06
CA TYR A 258 3.39 13.10 4.66
C TYR A 258 4.29 12.67 5.81
N ASP A 259 4.97 13.62 6.43
CA ASP A 259 5.85 13.36 7.57
C ASP A 259 5.08 12.70 8.73
N TRP A 260 3.88 13.19 9.01
CA TRP A 260 3.08 12.65 10.10
C TRP A 260 2.63 11.22 9.81
N LEU A 261 2.18 10.93 8.60
CA LEU A 261 1.77 9.58 8.21
C LEU A 261 2.89 8.57 8.38
N ILE A 262 4.10 8.90 7.94
CA ILE A 262 5.26 8.01 8.02
C ILE A 262 5.73 7.85 9.48
N LEU A 263 5.80 8.94 10.25
CA LEU A 263 6.31 8.91 11.63
C LEU A 263 5.34 8.29 12.66
N ASN A 264 4.08 8.10 12.32
CA ASN A 264 3.07 7.62 13.27
C ASN A 264 2.44 6.30 12.88
N ASN A 265 2.84 5.70 11.76
CA ASN A 265 2.31 4.44 11.28
C ASN A 265 3.43 3.50 10.86
N ASP A 266 3.13 2.21 10.82
CA ASP A 266 3.99 1.17 10.28
C ASP A 266 3.25 0.45 9.15
N PHE A 267 3.94 0.18 8.04
CA PHE A 267 3.38 -0.59 6.95
C PHE A 267 3.22 -2.06 7.32
N GLU A 268 2.07 -2.65 6.96
CA GLU A 268 1.77 -4.06 7.19
C GLU A 268 1.05 -4.68 5.99
N LEU A 269 1.51 -5.85 5.57
CA LEU A 269 0.87 -6.60 4.49
C LEU A 269 -0.35 -7.41 4.94
N SER A 270 -0.47 -7.71 6.25
CA SER A 270 -1.59 -8.49 6.75
C SER A 270 -2.92 -7.76 6.55
N ALA A 271 -3.94 -8.50 6.12
CA ALA A 271 -5.29 -7.97 5.93
C ALA A 271 -6.04 -7.94 7.27
N GLU A 272 -5.76 -6.95 8.11
CA GLU A 272 -6.57 -6.67 9.29
C GLU A 272 -7.75 -5.77 8.93
N LYS A 273 -8.82 -5.84 9.75
CA LYS A 273 -10.14 -5.26 9.44
C LYS A 273 -10.11 -3.80 8.96
N TYR A 274 -9.20 -2.98 9.51
CA TYR A 274 -9.17 -1.55 9.26
C TYR A 274 -7.88 -1.01 8.63
N ASN A 275 -6.91 -1.88 8.28
CA ASN A 275 -5.61 -1.46 7.74
C ASN A 275 -5.69 -0.68 6.42
N ALA A 276 -6.73 -0.92 5.61
CA ALA A 276 -6.97 -0.22 4.35
C ALA A 276 -7.90 1.01 4.51
N THR A 277 -8.03 1.55 5.73
CA THR A 277 -8.94 2.67 6.04
C THR A 277 -8.23 3.81 6.76
N ILE A 278 -8.92 4.95 6.88
CA ILE A 278 -8.41 6.08 7.66
C ILE A 278 -8.32 5.81 9.16
N TYR A 279 -9.08 4.82 9.68
CA TYR A 279 -8.98 4.46 11.09
C TYR A 279 -7.58 3.96 11.44
N GLY A 280 -7.04 3.02 10.65
CA GLY A 280 -5.66 2.59 10.81
C GLY A 280 -4.68 3.77 10.74
N GLY A 281 -4.92 4.75 9.84
CA GLY A 281 -4.06 5.91 9.66
C GLY A 281 -4.04 6.91 10.81
N PHE A 282 -5.16 7.07 11.53
CA PHE A 282 -5.25 8.07 12.59
C PHE A 282 -5.13 7.49 14.00
N VAL A 283 -5.17 6.17 14.18
CA VAL A 283 -5.14 5.54 15.51
C VAL A 283 -3.78 4.89 15.74
N LYS A 284 -3.06 5.38 16.74
CA LYS A 284 -1.72 4.87 17.06
C LYS A 284 -1.75 3.39 17.47
N GLY A 285 -0.86 2.61 16.88
CA GLY A 285 -0.72 1.17 17.12
C GLY A 285 -1.49 0.30 16.14
N GLU A 286 -2.35 0.91 15.32
CA GLU A 286 -2.89 0.27 14.12
C GLU A 286 -1.83 0.31 13.02
N LYS A 287 -1.83 -0.72 12.17
CA LYS A 287 -0.93 -0.82 11.03
C LYS A 287 -1.65 -0.44 9.76
N LEU A 288 -0.92 -0.03 8.74
CA LEU A 288 -1.49 0.44 7.49
C LEU A 288 -1.04 -0.39 6.28
N GLN A 289 -1.99 -0.68 5.40
CA GLN A 289 -1.72 -1.03 4.01
C GLN A 289 -1.63 0.24 3.14
N CYS A 290 -1.13 0.10 1.92
CA CYS A 290 -1.01 1.21 0.96
C CYS A 290 -2.34 1.99 0.77
N ALA A 291 -3.48 1.30 0.71
CA ALA A 291 -4.79 1.94 0.61
C ALA A 291 -5.12 2.78 1.85
N GLY A 292 -4.69 2.37 3.04
CA GLY A 292 -4.84 3.14 4.28
C GLY A 292 -4.03 4.44 4.25
N TYR A 293 -2.75 4.37 3.82
CA TYR A 293 -1.91 5.56 3.61
C TYR A 293 -2.55 6.52 2.61
N ALA A 294 -2.95 6.01 1.43
CA ALA A 294 -3.52 6.82 0.37
C ALA A 294 -4.86 7.49 0.78
N LYS A 295 -5.76 6.75 1.43
CA LYS A 295 -7.04 7.27 1.93
C LYS A 295 -6.85 8.30 3.04
N THR A 296 -5.90 8.08 3.95
CA THR A 296 -5.62 9.04 5.03
C THR A 296 -5.04 10.34 4.48
N MET A 297 -4.14 10.26 3.50
CA MET A 297 -3.65 11.43 2.77
C MET A 297 -4.77 12.17 2.04
N GLN A 298 -5.66 11.44 1.35
CA GLN A 298 -6.84 12.00 0.68
C GLN A 298 -7.73 12.77 1.66
N TYR A 299 -8.06 12.15 2.81
CA TYR A 299 -8.88 12.75 3.85
C TYR A 299 -8.28 14.07 4.40
N LEU A 300 -6.96 14.07 4.64
CA LEU A 300 -6.24 15.27 5.08
C LEU A 300 -6.21 16.37 4.03
N CYS A 301 -6.04 15.99 2.75
CA CYS A 301 -6.13 16.91 1.64
C CYS A 301 -7.52 17.55 1.54
N ASP A 302 -8.58 16.77 1.70
CA ASP A 302 -9.96 17.27 1.70
C ASP A 302 -10.21 18.28 2.81
N LEU A 303 -9.80 17.96 4.05
CA LEU A 303 -9.88 18.88 5.20
C LEU A 303 -9.09 20.17 4.99
N ALA A 304 -8.00 20.11 4.23
CA ALA A 304 -7.16 21.27 3.94
C ALA A 304 -7.57 22.04 2.67
N GLY A 305 -8.60 21.57 1.94
CA GLY A 305 -9.04 22.14 0.66
C GLY A 305 -8.03 21.92 -0.49
N ILE A 306 -7.21 20.85 -0.41
CA ILE A 306 -6.22 20.50 -1.42
C ILE A 306 -6.83 19.49 -2.39
N LYS A 307 -6.77 19.77 -3.69
CA LYS A 307 -7.23 18.82 -4.71
C LYS A 307 -6.32 17.59 -4.71
N SER A 308 -6.91 16.43 -4.52
CA SER A 308 -6.22 15.14 -4.51
C SER A 308 -7.13 14.04 -5.01
N MET A 309 -6.55 12.89 -5.30
CA MET A 309 -7.25 11.66 -5.64
C MET A 309 -6.42 10.46 -5.19
N VAL A 310 -7.08 9.36 -4.87
CA VAL A 310 -6.44 8.05 -4.74
C VAL A 310 -6.33 7.44 -6.12
N VAL A 311 -5.16 6.95 -6.47
CA VAL A 311 -4.92 6.14 -7.67
C VAL A 311 -4.46 4.75 -7.26
N THR A 312 -4.83 3.77 -8.05
CA THR A 312 -4.47 2.36 -7.85
C THR A 312 -3.66 1.85 -9.03
N GLY A 313 -2.93 0.78 -8.80
CA GLY A 313 -2.11 0.15 -9.83
C GLY A 313 -1.41 -1.09 -9.29
N THR A 314 -0.23 -1.37 -9.83
CA THR A 314 0.65 -2.42 -9.33
C THR A 314 2.04 -1.85 -9.08
N ASN A 315 2.76 -2.44 -8.10
CA ASN A 315 4.17 -2.14 -7.89
C ASN A 315 5.06 -2.94 -8.85
N ASP A 316 6.39 -2.81 -8.72
CA ASP A 316 7.40 -3.51 -9.51
C ASP A 316 7.42 -5.05 -9.30
N GLU A 317 6.82 -5.53 -8.21
CA GLU A 317 6.63 -6.96 -7.95
C GLU A 317 5.30 -7.49 -8.51
N GLY A 318 4.49 -6.63 -9.15
CA GLY A 318 3.16 -6.96 -9.67
C GLY A 318 2.05 -6.99 -8.62
N SER A 319 2.35 -6.66 -7.36
CA SER A 319 1.36 -6.59 -6.28
C SER A 319 0.50 -5.34 -6.41
N SER A 320 -0.77 -5.43 -6.00
CA SER A 320 -1.67 -4.29 -5.97
C SER A 320 -1.13 -3.17 -5.08
N HIS A 321 -1.23 -1.95 -5.56
CA HIS A 321 -0.73 -0.77 -4.87
C HIS A 321 -1.69 0.42 -4.99
N ALA A 322 -1.68 1.32 -3.99
CA ALA A 322 -2.46 2.55 -3.99
C ALA A 322 -1.61 3.71 -3.46
N TRP A 323 -1.73 4.86 -4.13
CA TRP A 323 -1.05 6.12 -3.77
C TRP A 323 -1.91 7.32 -4.12
N ASN A 324 -1.37 8.53 -4.05
CA ASN A 324 -2.10 9.76 -4.35
C ASN A 324 -1.54 10.50 -5.56
N ILE A 325 -2.43 11.20 -6.29
CA ILE A 325 -2.07 12.33 -7.12
C ILE A 325 -2.66 13.58 -6.46
N VAL A 326 -1.81 14.59 -6.21
CA VAL A 326 -2.17 15.81 -5.50
C VAL A 326 -1.85 17.05 -6.33
N TYR A 327 -2.65 18.13 -6.18
CA TYR A 327 -2.38 19.40 -6.82
C TYR A 327 -1.58 20.30 -5.90
N CYS A 328 -0.38 20.70 -6.34
CA CYS A 328 0.50 21.58 -5.58
C CYS A 328 1.00 22.73 -6.44
N GLY A 329 0.75 23.97 -5.98
CA GLY A 329 1.13 25.17 -6.71
C GLY A 329 0.47 25.26 -8.09
N ASN A 330 1.18 24.85 -9.13
CA ASN A 330 0.76 25.00 -10.52
C ASN A 330 0.64 23.68 -11.30
N GLY A 331 0.56 22.55 -10.60
CA GLY A 331 0.48 21.26 -11.30
C GLY A 331 0.14 20.08 -10.41
N TRP A 332 -0.05 18.95 -11.07
CA TRP A 332 -0.28 17.66 -10.44
C TRP A 332 1.03 16.91 -10.20
N TYR A 333 1.10 16.19 -9.11
CA TYR A 333 2.26 15.41 -8.66
C TYR A 333 1.79 14.08 -8.10
N ASN A 334 2.54 13.01 -8.33
CA ASN A 334 2.41 11.78 -7.56
C ASN A 334 3.00 11.98 -6.16
N LEU A 335 2.35 11.37 -5.17
CA LEU A 335 2.75 11.36 -3.78
C LEU A 335 2.44 9.99 -3.20
N ASP A 336 3.47 9.26 -2.77
CA ASP A 336 3.31 7.94 -2.16
C ASP A 336 3.95 7.91 -0.78
N ALA A 337 3.09 7.96 0.25
CA ALA A 337 3.53 7.91 1.64
C ALA A 337 3.88 6.48 2.10
N THR A 338 3.33 5.44 1.44
CA THR A 338 3.68 4.05 1.74
C THR A 338 5.14 3.77 1.42
N TRP A 339 5.59 4.21 0.24
CA TRP A 339 6.97 4.01 -0.19
C TRP A 339 7.94 5.03 0.44
N GLY A 340 7.41 6.09 1.03
CA GLY A 340 8.15 7.01 1.86
C GLY A 340 8.40 6.49 3.27
N ASP A 341 7.70 5.43 3.68
CA ASP A 341 7.83 4.80 4.99
C ASP A 341 8.89 3.69 4.97
N PRO A 342 9.99 3.81 5.72
CA PRO A 342 11.05 2.81 5.75
C PRO A 342 10.60 1.55 6.49
N ILE A 343 10.35 0.46 5.74
CA ILE A 343 9.93 -0.82 6.30
C ILE A 343 11.09 -1.51 7.05
N ASN A 344 10.91 -1.76 8.33
CA ASN A 344 11.53 -2.81 9.17
C ASN A 344 13.03 -2.76 9.52
N ASP A 345 13.88 -1.96 8.91
CA ASP A 345 15.34 -1.99 9.18
C ASP A 345 15.92 -0.63 9.58
N TYR A 346 15.09 0.41 9.66
CA TYR A 346 15.52 1.78 9.94
C TYR A 346 14.89 2.32 11.21
N ASP A 347 15.57 3.29 11.81
CA ASP A 347 15.01 4.13 12.84
C ASP A 347 13.64 4.68 12.37
N SER A 348 12.59 4.43 13.14
CA SER A 348 11.22 4.90 12.88
C SER A 348 11.11 6.43 12.76
N SER A 349 12.19 7.16 12.99
CA SER A 349 12.29 8.62 12.81
C SER A 349 12.72 9.04 11.40
N TYR A 350 13.11 8.08 10.51
CA TYR A 350 13.62 8.41 9.19
C TYR A 350 12.51 8.59 8.15
N LEU A 351 12.57 9.69 7.42
CA LEU A 351 11.63 10.06 6.36
C LEU A 351 12.29 9.96 5.00
N GLN A 352 11.70 9.21 4.07
CA GLN A 352 12.14 9.13 2.68
C GLN A 352 11.29 10.05 1.80
N TYR A 353 11.95 10.97 1.08
CA TYR A 353 11.25 11.91 0.20
C TYR A 353 11.34 11.56 -1.29
N GLU A 354 11.83 10.38 -1.62
CA GLU A 354 11.96 9.93 -3.02
C GLU A 354 10.63 9.96 -3.76
N PHE A 355 9.52 9.63 -3.07
CA PHE A 355 8.17 9.58 -3.62
C PHE A 355 7.29 10.77 -3.23
N PHE A 356 7.88 11.86 -2.75
CA PHE A 356 7.17 13.08 -2.38
C PHE A 356 7.15 14.09 -3.51
N LEU A 357 5.98 14.32 -4.10
CA LEU A 357 5.71 15.27 -5.20
C LEU A 357 6.59 15.03 -6.43
N VAL A 358 6.41 13.88 -7.06
CA VAL A 358 7.21 13.42 -8.20
C VAL A 358 6.41 13.39 -9.51
N PRO A 359 7.06 13.58 -10.67
CA PRO A 359 6.42 13.44 -11.98
C PRO A 359 6.26 11.98 -12.37
N ASP A 360 5.33 11.70 -13.29
CA ASP A 360 5.05 10.35 -13.82
C ASP A 360 6.31 9.63 -14.29
N LYS A 361 7.16 10.30 -15.06
CA LYS A 361 8.37 9.70 -15.65
C LYS A 361 9.39 9.18 -14.64
N TRP A 362 9.28 9.53 -13.35
CA TRP A 362 10.19 9.05 -12.32
C TRP A 362 9.69 7.77 -11.64
N ILE A 363 8.41 7.47 -11.76
CA ILE A 363 7.81 6.33 -11.07
C ILE A 363 7.05 5.37 -11.97
N HIS A 364 6.33 5.83 -13.02
CA HIS A 364 5.39 4.99 -13.75
C HIS A 364 6.06 3.86 -14.57
N ASP A 365 7.29 4.04 -15.03
CA ASP A 365 8.01 3.01 -15.78
C ASP A 365 8.96 2.17 -14.91
N TYR A 366 9.00 2.43 -13.59
CA TYR A 366 9.98 1.83 -12.68
C TYR A 366 9.36 1.14 -11.48
N THR A 367 8.29 1.71 -10.93
CA THR A 367 7.76 1.29 -9.63
C THR A 367 6.24 1.28 -9.55
N HIS A 368 5.53 1.99 -10.45
CA HIS A 368 4.08 2.16 -10.42
C HIS A 368 3.49 1.90 -11.80
N PHE A 369 2.84 0.75 -11.96
CA PHE A 369 2.33 0.26 -13.24
C PHE A 369 0.80 0.12 -13.22
N ASN A 370 0.21 -0.17 -14.37
CA ASN A 370 -1.22 -0.49 -14.51
C ASN A 370 -2.17 0.54 -13.87
N ILE A 371 -1.85 1.82 -14.02
CA ILE A 371 -2.50 2.93 -13.32
C ILE A 371 -4.02 2.93 -13.54
N ASN A 372 -4.78 2.90 -12.43
CA ASN A 372 -6.24 2.89 -12.39
C ASN A 372 -6.88 1.79 -13.27
N LYS A 373 -6.30 0.59 -13.21
CA LYS A 373 -6.84 -0.59 -13.86
C LYS A 373 -7.10 -1.69 -12.83
N ILE A 374 -8.26 -2.34 -12.97
CA ILE A 374 -8.60 -3.56 -12.24
C ILE A 374 -8.57 -4.70 -13.24
N THR A 375 -7.88 -5.79 -12.92
CA THR A 375 -7.93 -7.01 -13.73
C THR A 375 -8.78 -8.04 -13.00
N ARG A 376 -9.88 -8.49 -13.65
CA ARG A 376 -10.73 -9.57 -13.15
C ARG A 376 -10.03 -10.92 -13.28
N SER A 377 -10.51 -11.92 -12.56
CA SER A 377 -10.02 -13.31 -12.65
C SER A 377 -10.11 -13.92 -14.05
N ASN A 378 -11.05 -13.44 -14.89
CA ASN A 378 -11.20 -13.85 -16.29
C ASN A 378 -10.28 -13.08 -17.27
N GLY A 379 -9.38 -12.22 -16.77
CA GLY A 379 -8.46 -11.41 -17.57
C GLY A 379 -9.05 -10.09 -18.09
N THR A 380 -10.34 -9.81 -17.86
CA THR A 380 -10.94 -8.52 -18.27
C THR A 380 -10.31 -7.37 -17.49
N VAL A 381 -9.88 -6.32 -18.20
CA VAL A 381 -9.30 -5.11 -17.62
C VAL A 381 -10.32 -3.99 -17.60
N ILE A 382 -10.66 -3.52 -16.42
CA ILE A 382 -11.56 -2.39 -16.18
C ILE A 382 -10.72 -1.16 -15.90
N LYS A 383 -10.87 -0.11 -16.71
CA LYS A 383 -10.24 1.19 -16.45
C LYS A 383 -11.13 2.04 -15.57
N LEU A 384 -10.63 2.46 -14.41
CA LEU A 384 -11.39 3.30 -13.48
C LEU A 384 -11.57 4.70 -14.04
N PHE A 385 -10.48 5.40 -14.30
CA PHE A 385 -10.44 6.69 -14.96
C PHE A 385 -9.02 6.99 -15.45
N THR A 386 -8.87 8.02 -16.29
CA THR A 386 -7.54 8.53 -16.68
C THR A 386 -7.18 9.69 -15.72
N PRO A 387 -6.15 9.54 -14.89
CA PRO A 387 -5.70 10.61 -14.00
C PRO A 387 -5.06 11.76 -14.80
N PRO A 388 -4.91 12.95 -14.20
CA PRO A 388 -4.14 14.02 -14.81
C PRO A 388 -2.66 13.64 -14.90
N THR A 389 -1.98 14.09 -15.96
CA THR A 389 -0.55 13.84 -16.15
C THR A 389 0.28 14.70 -15.19
N CYS A 390 1.23 14.08 -14.51
CA CYS A 390 2.16 14.74 -13.59
C CYS A 390 3.50 15.00 -14.28
N THR A 391 3.70 16.20 -14.82
CA THR A 391 4.93 16.57 -15.56
C THR A 391 5.84 17.51 -14.81
N LYS A 392 5.36 18.12 -13.72
CA LYS A 392 6.08 19.17 -13.00
C LYS A 392 7.04 18.58 -11.98
N THR A 393 8.17 19.29 -11.78
CA THR A 393 9.21 18.92 -10.79
C THR A 393 9.47 20.00 -9.76
N THR A 394 8.91 21.21 -9.93
CA THR A 394 9.18 22.40 -9.12
C THR A 394 9.00 22.17 -7.63
N TYR A 395 8.00 21.40 -7.25
CA TYR A 395 7.69 21.10 -5.86
C TYR A 395 8.23 19.73 -5.38
N ASN A 396 9.01 19.01 -6.22
CA ASN A 396 9.73 17.85 -5.71
C ASN A 396 10.65 18.26 -4.55
N TYR A 397 10.74 17.42 -3.53
CA TYR A 397 11.47 17.71 -2.29
C TYR A 397 12.91 18.15 -2.54
N PHE A 398 13.65 17.39 -3.32
CA PHE A 398 15.08 17.67 -3.58
C PHE A 398 15.29 18.93 -4.41
N ILE A 399 14.42 19.18 -5.40
CA ILE A 399 14.49 20.38 -6.25
C ILE A 399 14.12 21.60 -5.43
N LYS A 400 13.02 21.54 -4.69
CA LYS A 400 12.54 22.63 -3.83
C LYS A 400 13.55 23.05 -2.78
N ASN A 401 14.28 22.09 -2.20
CA ASN A 401 15.27 22.30 -1.16
C ASN A 401 16.70 22.48 -1.69
N LYS A 402 16.88 22.66 -3.02
CA LYS A 402 18.20 22.84 -3.67
C LYS A 402 19.18 21.67 -3.44
N MET A 403 18.62 20.45 -3.31
CA MET A 403 19.38 19.21 -3.10
C MET A 403 19.46 18.37 -4.38
N ASN A 404 19.28 18.99 -5.55
CA ASN A 404 19.38 18.36 -6.86
C ASN A 404 20.64 18.85 -7.58
N TYR A 405 21.58 17.94 -7.86
CA TYR A 405 22.91 18.27 -8.39
C TYR A 405 23.08 17.82 -9.84
N THR A 406 23.65 18.68 -10.66
CA THR A 406 23.86 18.49 -12.11
C THR A 406 25.28 18.06 -12.47
N SER A 407 26.21 18.01 -11.50
CA SER A 407 27.56 17.50 -11.70
C SER A 407 27.97 16.53 -10.58
N ALA A 408 28.83 15.57 -10.91
CA ALA A 408 29.32 14.59 -9.96
C ALA A 408 30.16 15.22 -8.85
N SER A 409 30.95 16.29 -9.15
CA SER A 409 31.75 16.99 -8.15
C SER A 409 30.91 17.75 -7.14
N SER A 410 29.86 18.46 -7.59
CA SER A 410 28.95 19.16 -6.68
C SER A 410 28.14 18.18 -5.83
N ALA A 411 27.67 17.06 -6.39
CA ALA A 411 27.00 15.99 -5.67
C ALA A 411 27.88 15.36 -4.58
N LEU A 412 29.16 15.05 -4.92
CA LEU A 412 30.10 14.50 -3.96
C LEU A 412 30.37 15.46 -2.78
N ASN A 413 30.59 16.76 -3.09
CA ASN A 413 30.82 17.78 -2.07
C ASN A 413 29.59 17.95 -1.16
N ALA A 414 28.39 17.90 -1.72
CA ALA A 414 27.13 17.95 -0.95
C ALA A 414 26.98 16.76 -0.02
N LEU A 415 27.21 15.54 -0.52
CA LEU A 415 27.19 14.32 0.32
C LEU A 415 28.23 14.38 1.44
N LYS A 416 29.45 14.82 1.15
CA LYS A 416 30.48 15.01 2.20
C LYS A 416 30.01 15.99 3.27
N LYS A 417 29.40 17.12 2.88
CA LYS A 417 28.85 18.10 3.82
C LYS A 417 27.73 17.50 4.68
N GLN A 418 26.80 16.78 4.05
CA GLN A 418 25.71 16.10 4.78
C GLN A 418 26.26 15.03 5.71
N ILE A 419 27.18 14.16 5.27
CA ILE A 419 27.82 13.13 6.11
C ILE A 419 28.49 13.77 7.33
N LYS A 420 29.24 14.85 7.15
CA LYS A 420 29.88 15.55 8.27
C LYS A 420 28.86 16.03 9.31
N THR A 421 27.74 16.59 8.84
CA THR A 421 26.66 17.06 9.71
C THR A 421 25.97 15.89 10.38
N ALA A 422 25.60 14.85 9.63
CA ALA A 422 24.94 13.65 10.13
C ALA A 422 25.78 12.94 11.19
N VAL A 423 27.08 12.77 10.94
CA VAL A 423 28.02 12.16 11.90
C VAL A 423 28.13 12.99 13.18
N LYS A 424 28.08 14.33 13.09
CA LYS A 424 28.06 15.21 14.28
C LYS A 424 26.78 15.04 15.10
N ASN A 425 25.65 14.90 14.42
CA ASN A 425 24.34 14.78 15.07
C ASN A 425 24.00 13.35 15.53
N GLY A 426 24.70 12.34 14.99
CA GLY A 426 24.33 10.93 15.17
C GLY A 426 23.25 10.44 14.20
N ASP A 427 22.98 11.22 13.14
CA ASP A 427 22.00 10.82 12.12
C ASP A 427 22.51 9.60 11.33
N THR A 428 21.61 8.73 10.91
CA THR A 428 21.94 7.45 10.28
C THR A 428 21.87 7.49 8.77
N VAL A 429 21.35 8.55 8.17
CA VAL A 429 21.09 8.63 6.72
C VAL A 429 21.44 9.99 6.15
N VAL A 430 21.92 9.99 4.89
CA VAL A 430 22.07 11.17 4.04
C VAL A 430 21.55 10.88 2.65
N GLU A 431 20.89 11.87 2.04
CA GLU A 431 20.34 11.74 0.70
C GLU A 431 20.44 13.01 -0.14
N ILE A 432 20.62 12.84 -1.42
CA ILE A 432 20.56 13.89 -2.44
C ILE A 432 19.91 13.33 -3.72
N ARG A 433 19.43 14.21 -4.57
CA ARG A 433 19.07 13.86 -5.94
C ARG A 433 20.14 14.30 -6.92
N VAL A 434 20.34 13.54 -7.99
CA VAL A 434 21.20 13.92 -9.12
C VAL A 434 20.39 13.95 -10.43
N SER A 435 20.85 14.73 -11.41
CA SER A 435 20.06 15.00 -12.62
C SER A 435 20.11 13.90 -13.68
N SER A 436 21.01 12.93 -13.55
CA SER A 436 21.19 11.88 -14.56
C SER A 436 21.69 10.57 -13.98
N LYS A 437 21.42 9.49 -14.72
CA LYS A 437 21.92 8.14 -14.41
C LYS A 437 23.45 8.09 -14.33
N ALA A 438 24.14 8.78 -15.23
CA ALA A 438 25.60 8.78 -15.23
C ALA A 438 26.21 9.36 -13.94
N ILE A 439 25.60 10.41 -13.39
CA ILE A 439 26.03 10.97 -12.09
C ILE A 439 25.63 10.00 -10.97
N TYR A 440 24.43 9.45 -11.01
CA TYR A 440 23.96 8.46 -10.04
C TYR A 440 24.90 7.25 -9.94
N ASP A 441 25.28 6.67 -11.08
CA ASP A 441 26.20 5.52 -11.14
C ASP A 441 27.58 5.87 -10.55
N LYS A 442 28.09 7.08 -10.78
CA LYS A 442 29.34 7.56 -10.14
C LYS A 442 29.19 7.68 -8.63
N MET A 443 28.09 8.27 -8.15
CA MET A 443 27.85 8.43 -6.71
C MET A 443 27.75 7.10 -6.00
N THR A 444 26.99 6.15 -6.57
CA THR A 444 26.73 4.83 -5.97
C THR A 444 27.81 3.77 -6.28
N GLY A 445 28.70 4.06 -7.21
CA GLY A 445 29.83 3.22 -7.64
C GLY A 445 31.16 3.75 -7.14
N SER A 446 31.92 4.43 -8.04
CA SER A 446 33.31 4.83 -7.77
C SER A 446 33.49 5.77 -6.56
N TYR A 447 32.48 6.60 -6.23
CA TYR A 447 32.56 7.53 -5.09
C TYR A 447 32.09 6.91 -3.76
N ALA A 448 31.45 5.75 -3.76
CA ALA A 448 31.02 5.08 -2.52
C ALA A 448 32.19 4.82 -1.56
N THR A 449 33.32 4.33 -2.08
CA THR A 449 34.53 4.11 -1.28
C THR A 449 35.08 5.41 -0.72
N THR A 450 35.07 6.49 -1.52
CA THR A 450 35.52 7.83 -1.11
C THR A 450 34.66 8.38 0.03
N LEU A 451 33.31 8.24 -0.07
CA LEU A 451 32.38 8.68 0.96
C LEU A 451 32.54 7.87 2.25
N ASN A 452 32.76 6.57 2.16
CA ASN A 452 33.02 5.71 3.33
C ASN A 452 34.33 6.11 4.05
N LYS A 453 35.41 6.33 3.29
CA LYS A 453 36.68 6.82 3.88
C LYS A 453 36.49 8.19 4.55
N TYR A 454 35.79 9.10 3.88
CA TYR A 454 35.51 10.43 4.40
C TYR A 454 34.69 10.38 5.70
N ALA A 455 33.62 9.58 5.77
CA ALA A 455 32.81 9.47 6.95
C ALA A 455 33.60 8.93 8.17
N LYS A 456 34.47 7.94 7.94
CA LYS A 456 35.37 7.43 8.97
C LYS A 456 36.40 8.48 9.44
N SER A 457 36.78 9.40 8.58
CA SER A 457 37.64 10.52 8.98
C SER A 457 36.92 11.60 9.81
N CYS A 458 35.58 11.67 9.70
CA CYS A 458 34.77 12.59 10.49
C CYS A 458 34.59 12.12 11.96
N SER A 459 34.58 10.81 12.22
CA SER A 459 34.51 10.26 13.59
C SER A 459 34.95 8.79 13.63
N SER A 460 35.70 8.45 14.67
CA SER A 460 36.09 7.06 14.97
C SER A 460 34.89 6.16 15.31
N LYS A 461 33.76 6.74 15.66
CA LYS A 461 32.50 6.02 15.92
C LYS A 461 31.86 5.48 14.62
N VAL A 462 32.19 6.00 13.45
CA VAL A 462 31.64 5.50 12.19
C VAL A 462 32.24 4.15 11.85
N LYS A 463 31.40 3.14 11.71
CA LYS A 463 31.77 1.79 11.26
C LYS A 463 31.88 1.75 9.74
N SER A 464 30.85 2.21 9.04
CA SER A 464 30.78 2.23 7.58
C SER A 464 29.73 3.21 7.06
N VAL A 465 29.89 3.60 5.80
CA VAL A 465 28.83 4.20 4.99
C VAL A 465 28.56 3.27 3.83
N SER A 466 27.30 2.84 3.69
CA SER A 466 26.85 1.93 2.65
C SER A 466 25.72 2.57 1.84
N LYS A 467 25.73 2.34 0.50
CA LYS A 467 24.63 2.79 -0.33
C LYS A 467 23.36 2.01 -0.01
N HIS A 468 22.27 2.70 0.04
CA HIS A 468 20.96 2.08 0.04
C HIS A 468 20.57 1.73 -1.41
N THR A 469 20.09 0.52 -1.66
CA THR A 469 19.88 0.01 -3.04
C THR A 469 18.43 -0.05 -3.47
N LYS A 470 17.50 0.45 -2.65
CA LYS A 470 16.07 0.32 -2.91
C LYS A 470 15.54 1.52 -3.71
N TYR A 471 14.83 1.27 -4.81
CA TYR A 471 13.90 2.18 -5.51
C TYR A 471 14.43 3.40 -6.30
N THR A 472 15.69 3.49 -6.65
CA THR A 472 16.30 4.71 -7.19
C THR A 472 16.27 4.85 -8.71
N GLN A 473 15.68 3.93 -9.48
CA GLN A 473 15.90 3.88 -10.92
C GLN A 473 15.36 5.08 -11.71
N GLY A 474 14.20 5.61 -11.40
CA GLY A 474 13.60 6.73 -12.15
C GLY A 474 13.94 8.11 -11.57
N SER A 475 14.08 8.19 -10.25
CA SER A 475 14.26 9.45 -9.51
C SER A 475 15.70 9.91 -9.40
N TYR A 476 16.67 9.02 -9.52
CA TYR A 476 18.10 9.25 -9.28
C TYR A 476 18.41 9.85 -7.90
N VAL A 477 17.71 9.42 -6.88
CA VAL A 477 18.01 9.75 -5.49
C VAL A 477 19.16 8.87 -5.01
N VAL A 478 20.24 9.50 -4.58
CA VAL A 478 21.42 8.87 -3.98
C VAL A 478 21.21 8.85 -2.48
N HIS A 479 21.20 7.67 -1.91
CA HIS A 479 20.89 7.42 -0.52
C HIS A 479 22.01 6.62 0.13
N TYR A 480 22.50 7.07 1.28
CA TYR A 480 23.56 6.40 2.04
C TYR A 480 23.20 6.24 3.51
N ASP A 481 23.37 5.03 4.01
CA ASP A 481 23.25 4.70 5.42
C ASP A 481 24.60 4.90 6.13
N ILE A 482 24.58 5.56 7.28
CA ILE A 482 25.74 5.74 8.15
C ILE A 482 25.62 4.76 9.31
N ASN A 483 26.49 3.77 9.33
CA ASN A 483 26.51 2.76 10.38
C ASN A 483 27.55 3.14 11.43
N TYR A 484 27.14 3.15 12.69
CA TYR A 484 28.04 3.43 13.83
C TYR A 484 28.50 2.14 14.51
N LYS A 485 29.63 2.20 15.19
CA LYS A 485 30.08 1.14 16.09
C LYS A 485 29.15 1.11 17.30
N LYS A 486 28.82 -0.09 17.76
CA LYS A 486 28.10 -0.30 19.00
C LYS A 486 29.01 -0.01 20.18
#